data_cfa5b9f2328901c71ca15e3c8b65ec25
#
_entry.id   cfa5b9f2328901c71ca15e3c8b65ec25
#
_cell.length_a   1.000
_cell.length_b   1.000
_cell.length_c   1.000
_cell.angle_alpha   90.00
_cell.angle_beta   90.00
_cell.angle_gamma   90.00
#
_symmetry.space_group_name_H-M   'P 1'
#
loop_
_entity.id
_entity.type
_entity.pdbx_description
1 polymer ?
#
loop_
_entity_poly.entity_id
_entity_poly.type
_entity_poly.pdbx_seq_one_letter_code
_entity_poly.pdbx_strand_id
1 'polypeptide(L)'
;MNARRSATLIVTIALTLAAIVVGSVPAAAKSNSGAPSASFARFALSEGTHTGTAAGSAGLTLSGTLATGTYTDPFPTGSPHDVAYQSGEWISPPVTAPFDFDELVASWNAATPNGTWIKTEMQATGSGRTTKWYTLGIWASGDGTIHRTSVPAQGDADGFVAIDTFIRSKKAAPLRSYQLRVTLYRTAGSPATPTVRFIGAMTSAASDFAIPSTPAGVVRELAVPQLSQEVHRGHFPAYDNGGEAWCSPTSTAMVLDYWKARGFANSGPTVDQLAAFPGAGHDDGQVDYAARYVYDWNYQGAGNWPDNTAYAASFAGMNGFVTRLRSLAEAERFIAMDIPIPLVASINGKLPGFLFKKTSGHLLVIRGFTATGDVITNDPAVFADADARVVYGRADFEKVWLEGSAGIVYVIYPDGVPLPANVGPNPNW
;
A
#
# COMPACT_ATOMS: atom_id res chain seq x y z
N MET A 1 -48.05 23.37 47.88
CA MET A 1 -48.14 22.25 46.93
C MET A 1 -47.54 22.69 45.57
N ASN A 2 -46.26 22.45 45.38
CA ASN A 2 -45.54 22.80 44.15
C ASN A 2 -45.00 21.51 43.51
N ALA A 3 -45.60 21.11 42.40
CA ALA A 3 -45.18 19.96 41.61
C ALA A 3 -43.99 20.39 40.72
N ARG A 4 -42.81 19.82 40.95
CA ARG A 4 -41.66 19.93 40.08
C ARG A 4 -41.86 18.98 38.91
N ARG A 5 -41.96 19.50 37.69
CA ARG A 5 -41.89 18.74 36.45
C ARG A 5 -40.43 18.50 36.10
N SER A 6 -40.01 17.25 36.16
CA SER A 6 -38.71 16.82 35.62
C SER A 6 -38.81 16.77 34.09
N ALA A 7 -38.03 17.60 33.42
CA ALA A 7 -37.86 17.55 31.98
C ALA A 7 -36.72 16.55 31.65
N THR A 8 -37.09 15.45 31.06
CA THR A 8 -36.13 14.46 30.49
C THR A 8 -35.58 15.04 29.20
N LEU A 9 -34.29 15.39 29.23
CA LEU A 9 -33.58 15.87 28.06
C LEU A 9 -33.21 14.64 27.21
N ILE A 10 -33.91 14.41 26.09
CA ILE A 10 -33.54 13.44 25.10
C ILE A 10 -32.44 14.09 24.23
N VAL A 11 -31.20 13.69 24.48
CA VAL A 11 -30.07 14.05 23.60
C VAL A 11 -30.15 13.15 22.38
N THR A 12 -30.70 13.68 21.31
CA THR A 12 -30.61 13.05 19.98
C THR A 12 -29.22 13.29 19.46
N ILE A 13 -28.35 12.28 19.58
CA ILE A 13 -27.04 12.31 18.92
C ILE A 13 -27.31 12.12 17.43
N ALA A 14 -27.29 13.20 16.69
CA ALA A 14 -27.24 13.15 15.24
C ALA A 14 -25.84 12.64 14.84
N LEU A 15 -25.73 11.36 14.47
CA LEU A 15 -24.57 10.85 13.77
C LEU A 15 -24.48 11.56 12.42
N THR A 16 -23.71 12.63 12.35
CA THR A 16 -23.20 13.14 11.09
C THR A 16 -22.14 12.13 10.61
N LEU A 17 -22.56 11.18 9.76
CA LEU A 17 -21.62 10.44 8.90
C LEU A 17 -20.89 11.50 8.07
N ALA A 18 -19.69 11.87 8.45
CA ALA A 18 -18.77 12.51 7.55
C ALA A 18 -18.49 11.47 6.44
N ALA A 19 -19.13 11.65 5.30
CA ALA A 19 -18.79 10.89 4.12
C ALA A 19 -17.35 11.27 3.76
N ILE A 20 -16.40 10.45 4.20
CA ILE A 20 -15.03 10.50 3.72
C ILE A 20 -15.15 10.24 2.22
N VAL A 21 -14.96 11.27 1.43
CA VAL A 21 -14.73 11.14 -0.01
C VAL A 21 -13.32 10.56 -0.13
N VAL A 22 -13.20 9.27 0.18
CA VAL A 22 -12.09 8.49 -0.35
C VAL A 22 -12.27 8.60 -1.85
N GLY A 23 -11.39 9.34 -2.52
CA GLY A 23 -11.42 9.47 -3.96
C GLY A 23 -11.48 8.06 -4.54
N SER A 24 -12.66 7.63 -4.97
CA SER A 24 -12.84 6.35 -5.63
C SER A 24 -11.87 6.36 -6.81
N VAL A 25 -10.84 5.49 -6.76
CA VAL A 25 -10.07 5.19 -7.96
C VAL A 25 -11.11 4.80 -9.01
N PRO A 26 -11.26 5.58 -10.10
CA PRO A 26 -12.28 5.27 -11.09
C PRO A 26 -11.99 3.85 -11.60
N ALA A 27 -12.97 2.98 -11.51
CA ALA A 27 -12.86 1.63 -12.06
C ALA A 27 -12.35 1.73 -13.49
N ALA A 28 -11.27 1.02 -13.78
CA ALA A 28 -10.64 1.02 -15.09
C ALA A 28 -11.69 0.81 -16.18
N ALA A 29 -11.59 1.56 -17.27
CA ALA A 29 -12.54 1.44 -18.37
C ALA A 29 -12.44 0.03 -18.97
N LYS A 30 -13.56 -0.70 -19.01
CA LYS A 30 -13.65 -2.03 -19.62
C LYS A 30 -13.10 -2.02 -21.04
N SER A 31 -12.01 -2.71 -21.29
CA SER A 31 -11.56 -3.04 -22.64
C SER A 31 -12.19 -4.38 -23.03
N ASN A 32 -12.84 -4.43 -24.20
CA ASN A 32 -13.45 -5.64 -24.73
C ASN A 32 -12.38 -6.56 -25.31
N SER A 33 -11.67 -7.34 -24.52
CA SER A 33 -11.02 -8.58 -24.96
C SER A 33 -10.00 -9.12 -23.96
N GLY A 34 -10.26 -10.27 -23.39
CA GLY A 34 -9.23 -11.14 -22.83
C GLY A 34 -9.08 -11.14 -21.31
N ALA A 35 -8.33 -12.12 -20.84
CA ALA A 35 -8.05 -12.36 -19.44
C ALA A 35 -7.39 -11.14 -18.75
N PRO A 36 -7.56 -10.99 -17.43
CA PRO A 36 -6.94 -9.92 -16.64
C PRO A 36 -5.46 -9.74 -16.97
N SER A 37 -5.08 -8.54 -17.36
CA SER A 37 -3.70 -8.23 -17.73
C SER A 37 -3.03 -7.51 -16.56
N ALA A 38 -2.21 -8.24 -15.82
CA ALA A 38 -1.30 -7.69 -14.82
C ALA A 38 0.10 -8.25 -15.05
N SER A 39 1.12 -7.41 -14.88
CA SER A 39 2.52 -7.82 -14.94
C SER A 39 3.32 -7.07 -13.91
N PHE A 40 4.31 -7.73 -13.31
CA PHE A 40 5.19 -7.15 -12.31
C PHE A 40 6.64 -7.24 -12.79
N ALA A 41 7.36 -6.12 -12.72
CA ALA A 41 8.79 -6.07 -13.00
C ALA A 41 9.56 -5.71 -11.71
N ARG A 42 10.66 -6.45 -11.47
CA ARG A 42 11.66 -6.13 -10.45
C ARG A 42 12.89 -5.56 -11.15
N PHE A 43 13.46 -4.50 -10.62
CA PHE A 43 14.58 -3.81 -11.24
C PHE A 43 15.90 -4.23 -10.59
N ALA A 44 16.88 -4.59 -11.41
CA ALA A 44 18.26 -4.75 -11.01
C ALA A 44 18.86 -3.35 -10.78
N LEU A 45 19.09 -2.96 -9.52
CA LEU A 45 19.56 -1.63 -9.16
C LEU A 45 20.98 -1.31 -9.66
N SER A 46 21.73 -2.31 -10.09
CA SER A 46 23.05 -2.16 -10.73
C SER A 46 22.98 -1.77 -12.21
N GLU A 47 21.80 -1.91 -12.81
CA GLU A 47 21.55 -1.53 -14.20
C GLU A 47 20.96 -0.12 -14.28
N GLY A 48 20.90 0.44 -15.50
CA GLY A 48 20.33 1.77 -15.72
C GLY A 48 21.36 2.89 -15.61
N THR A 49 20.89 4.10 -15.40
CA THR A 49 21.72 5.32 -15.32
C THR A 49 21.84 5.81 -13.90
N HIS A 50 23.07 6.02 -13.44
CA HIS A 50 23.40 6.51 -12.11
C HIS A 50 24.00 7.91 -12.19
N THR A 51 23.42 8.86 -11.46
CA THR A 51 23.96 10.22 -11.29
C THR A 51 23.99 10.54 -9.80
N GLY A 52 25.17 10.54 -9.20
CA GLY A 52 25.29 10.74 -7.75
C GLY A 52 24.78 9.54 -6.91
N THR A 53 24.64 8.36 -7.52
CA THR A 53 24.25 7.12 -6.85
C THR A 53 25.14 5.95 -7.26
N ALA A 54 25.17 4.91 -6.45
CA ALA A 54 25.80 3.63 -6.78
C ALA A 54 25.02 2.48 -6.15
N ALA A 55 24.98 1.36 -6.85
CA ALA A 55 24.44 0.10 -6.33
C ALA A 55 25.58 -0.72 -5.69
N GLY A 56 25.33 -1.24 -4.50
CA GLY A 56 26.20 -2.14 -3.75
C GLY A 56 25.43 -3.32 -3.18
N SER A 57 26.07 -4.13 -2.34
CA SER A 57 25.44 -5.28 -1.69
C SER A 57 24.27 -4.91 -0.77
N ALA A 58 24.29 -3.70 -0.20
CA ALA A 58 23.23 -3.20 0.66
C ALA A 58 22.05 -2.59 -0.14
N GLY A 59 22.22 -2.32 -1.43
CA GLY A 59 21.26 -1.64 -2.30
C GLY A 59 21.83 -0.39 -2.96
N LEU A 60 20.94 0.46 -3.47
CA LEU A 60 21.28 1.75 -4.09
C LEU A 60 21.46 2.82 -3.03
N THR A 61 22.56 3.55 -3.07
CA THR A 61 22.93 4.60 -2.11
C THR A 61 23.46 5.84 -2.82
N LEU A 62 23.56 6.97 -2.11
CA LEU A 62 24.25 8.17 -2.60
C LEU A 62 25.74 7.92 -2.76
N SER A 63 26.33 8.38 -3.87
CA SER A 63 27.76 8.19 -4.19
C SER A 63 28.26 9.27 -5.16
N GLY A 64 29.52 9.61 -5.06
CA GLY A 64 30.17 10.56 -5.99
C GLY A 64 29.67 12.00 -5.83
N THR A 65 29.59 12.73 -6.94
CA THR A 65 29.14 14.12 -6.95
C THR A 65 27.62 14.19 -6.83
N LEU A 66 27.15 14.93 -5.81
CA LEU A 66 25.73 15.08 -5.53
C LEU A 66 25.22 16.43 -6.01
N ALA A 67 23.99 16.46 -6.52
CA ALA A 67 23.26 17.70 -6.74
C ALA A 67 22.85 18.32 -5.41
N THR A 68 22.65 19.64 -5.39
CA THR A 68 22.18 20.38 -4.21
C THR A 68 20.93 21.17 -4.55
N GLY A 69 20.08 21.39 -3.57
CA GLY A 69 18.86 22.16 -3.72
C GLY A 69 18.12 22.36 -2.40
N THR A 70 16.93 22.88 -2.48
CA THR A 70 16.01 23.04 -1.35
C THR A 70 14.70 22.38 -1.68
N TYR A 71 14.19 21.59 -0.74
CA TYR A 71 12.86 21.01 -0.76
C TYR A 71 11.99 21.75 0.24
N THR A 72 10.88 22.32 -0.22
CA THR A 72 9.89 22.88 0.69
C THR A 72 8.89 21.78 1.05
N ASP A 73 8.94 21.32 2.28
CA ASP A 73 7.91 20.43 2.83
C ASP A 73 6.68 21.28 3.16
N PRO A 74 5.52 21.04 2.51
CA PRO A 74 4.32 21.83 2.75
C PRO A 74 3.59 21.45 4.05
N PHE A 75 4.09 20.47 4.80
CA PHE A 75 3.41 19.90 5.96
C PHE A 75 4.13 20.20 7.29
N PRO A 76 3.37 20.23 8.42
CA PRO A 76 1.90 20.27 8.43
C PRO A 76 1.37 21.54 7.74
N THR A 77 0.16 21.45 7.21
CA THR A 77 -0.48 22.59 6.51
C THR A 77 -0.46 23.86 7.38
N GLY A 78 0.01 24.96 6.81
CA GLY A 78 0.16 26.25 7.51
C GLY A 78 1.53 26.43 8.19
N SER A 79 2.41 25.43 8.16
CA SER A 79 3.79 25.50 8.67
C SER A 79 4.80 24.87 7.70
N PRO A 80 4.82 25.29 6.42
CA PRO A 80 5.80 24.77 5.48
C PRO A 80 7.22 25.12 5.93
N HIS A 81 8.17 24.23 5.65
CA HIS A 81 9.56 24.48 5.98
C HIS A 81 10.51 24.00 4.89
N ASP A 82 11.61 24.69 4.75
CA ASP A 82 12.63 24.41 3.75
C ASP A 82 13.71 23.49 4.31
N VAL A 83 14.05 22.46 3.54
CA VAL A 83 15.12 21.53 3.84
C VAL A 83 16.16 21.61 2.72
N ALA A 84 17.33 22.18 3.01
CA ALA A 84 18.46 22.12 2.10
C ALA A 84 18.95 20.69 1.97
N TYR A 85 19.17 20.21 0.74
CA TYR A 85 19.51 18.82 0.49
C TYR A 85 20.69 18.62 -0.44
N GLN A 86 21.25 17.42 -0.38
CA GLN A 86 22.07 16.81 -1.42
C GLN A 86 21.31 15.59 -1.99
N SER A 87 21.43 15.37 -3.30
CA SER A 87 20.72 14.27 -3.96
C SER A 87 21.52 13.58 -5.04
N GLY A 88 21.13 12.34 -5.32
CA GLY A 88 21.55 11.55 -6.46
C GLY A 88 20.34 10.83 -7.06
N GLU A 89 20.42 10.51 -8.35
CA GLU A 89 19.34 9.96 -9.15
C GLU A 89 19.74 8.61 -9.76
N TRP A 90 18.80 7.70 -9.82
CA TRP A 90 18.89 6.47 -10.60
C TRP A 90 17.67 6.40 -11.53
N ILE A 91 17.93 6.08 -12.80
CA ILE A 91 16.89 5.82 -13.80
C ILE A 91 17.02 4.38 -14.28
N SER A 92 15.95 3.61 -14.21
CA SER A 92 15.93 2.22 -14.62
C SER A 92 16.17 2.04 -16.12
N PRO A 93 16.63 0.88 -16.57
CA PRO A 93 16.42 0.48 -17.95
C PRO A 93 14.92 0.56 -18.32
N PRO A 94 14.57 0.79 -19.60
CA PRO A 94 13.17 0.72 -20.03
C PRO A 94 12.64 -0.72 -19.94
N VAL A 95 11.43 -0.86 -19.41
CA VAL A 95 10.70 -2.13 -19.37
C VAL A 95 9.58 -2.08 -20.38
N THR A 96 9.51 -3.07 -21.28
CA THR A 96 8.36 -3.26 -22.17
C THR A 96 7.35 -4.17 -21.50
N ALA A 97 6.17 -3.65 -21.21
CA ALA A 97 5.07 -4.45 -20.67
C ALA A 97 4.58 -5.46 -21.73
N PRO A 98 4.08 -6.63 -21.32
CA PRO A 98 3.60 -7.66 -22.28
C PRO A 98 2.30 -7.25 -22.99
N PHE A 99 1.64 -6.19 -22.55
CA PHE A 99 0.40 -5.63 -23.11
C PHE A 99 0.43 -4.10 -23.01
N ASP A 100 -0.47 -3.43 -23.70
CA ASP A 100 -0.71 -2.00 -23.50
C ASP A 100 -1.36 -1.79 -22.15
N PHE A 101 -0.75 -0.95 -21.28
CA PHE A 101 -1.22 -0.78 -19.91
C PHE A 101 -1.94 0.56 -19.71
N ASP A 102 -2.86 0.54 -18.79
CA ASP A 102 -3.66 1.70 -18.37
C ASP A 102 -3.21 2.25 -17.02
N GLU A 103 -2.63 1.40 -16.17
CA GLU A 103 -2.24 1.76 -14.80
C GLU A 103 -0.86 1.23 -14.46
N LEU A 104 -0.16 1.98 -13.59
CA LEU A 104 1.11 1.57 -13.01
C LEU A 104 1.15 1.96 -11.53
N VAL A 105 1.52 1.00 -10.68
CA VAL A 105 1.83 1.20 -9.25
C VAL A 105 3.27 0.78 -9.02
N ALA A 106 4.09 1.69 -8.47
CA ALA A 106 5.45 1.34 -8.06
C ALA A 106 5.49 0.88 -6.60
N SER A 107 6.52 0.14 -6.26
CA SER A 107 6.82 -0.29 -4.89
C SER A 107 8.31 -0.14 -4.62
N TRP A 108 8.64 0.21 -3.38
CA TRP A 108 10.04 0.40 -2.95
C TRP A 108 10.26 -0.16 -1.55
N ASN A 109 11.44 -0.76 -1.32
CA ASN A 109 11.91 -1.11 0.00
C ASN A 109 13.14 -0.25 0.30
N ALA A 110 12.96 0.75 1.14
CA ALA A 110 13.97 1.75 1.41
C ALA A 110 14.15 1.99 2.90
N ALA A 111 15.40 1.97 3.35
CA ALA A 111 15.77 2.51 4.66
C ALA A 111 16.07 4.00 4.49
N THR A 112 15.35 4.84 5.19
CA THR A 112 15.51 6.31 5.17
C THR A 112 15.74 6.81 6.59
N PRO A 113 16.98 6.71 7.12
CA PRO A 113 17.33 7.26 8.43
C PRO A 113 17.05 8.76 8.49
N ASN A 114 16.89 9.32 9.70
CA ASN A 114 16.61 10.74 9.89
C ASN A 114 17.48 11.65 9.01
N GLY A 115 16.86 12.61 8.38
CA GLY A 115 17.51 13.51 7.43
C GLY A 115 17.59 12.95 6.01
N THR A 116 16.94 11.82 5.72
CA THR A 116 16.95 11.23 4.37
C THR A 116 15.55 10.86 3.90
N TRP A 117 15.35 10.87 2.58
CA TRP A 117 14.11 10.45 1.92
C TRP A 117 14.37 10.04 0.47
N ILE A 118 13.36 9.49 -0.18
CA ILE A 118 13.38 9.20 -1.62
C ILE A 118 12.16 9.77 -2.32
N LYS A 119 12.28 10.02 -3.61
CA LYS A 119 11.17 10.30 -4.53
C LYS A 119 11.17 9.27 -5.64
N THR A 120 10.03 8.64 -5.87
CA THR A 120 9.83 7.66 -6.94
C THR A 120 8.93 8.25 -8.02
N GLU A 121 9.39 8.19 -9.27
CA GLU A 121 8.69 8.74 -10.44
C GLU A 121 8.64 7.70 -11.56
N MET A 122 7.66 7.83 -12.44
CA MET A 122 7.54 7.02 -13.64
C MET A 122 7.44 7.88 -14.88
N GLN A 123 7.92 7.37 -16.00
CA GLN A 123 7.71 7.88 -17.34
C GLN A 123 7.34 6.73 -18.25
N ALA A 124 6.36 6.91 -19.14
CA ALA A 124 5.91 5.87 -20.05
C ALA A 124 6.06 6.28 -21.50
N THR A 125 6.20 5.27 -22.37
CA THR A 125 6.32 5.44 -23.83
C THR A 125 5.35 4.51 -24.53
N GLY A 126 4.71 5.02 -25.56
CA GLY A 126 3.85 4.24 -26.47
C GLY A 126 3.49 5.04 -27.71
N SER A 127 3.28 4.34 -28.83
CA SER A 127 2.92 4.94 -30.12
C SER A 127 3.83 6.11 -30.54
N GLY A 128 5.15 6.00 -30.27
CA GLY A 128 6.15 7.01 -30.63
C GLY A 128 6.17 8.25 -29.72
N ARG A 129 5.42 8.25 -28.62
CA ARG A 129 5.33 9.35 -27.66
C ARG A 129 5.84 8.91 -26.28
N THR A 130 6.54 9.82 -25.61
CA THR A 130 6.99 9.66 -24.22
C THR A 130 6.26 10.72 -23.36
N THR A 131 5.72 10.27 -22.22
CA THR A 131 5.04 11.15 -21.26
C THR A 131 6.06 12.02 -20.52
N LYS A 132 5.60 12.98 -19.73
CA LYS A 132 6.44 13.57 -18.68
C LYS A 132 6.75 12.52 -17.58
N TRP A 133 7.60 12.89 -16.63
CA TRP A 133 7.75 12.17 -15.36
C TRP A 133 6.58 12.50 -14.43
N TYR A 134 5.95 11.45 -13.86
CA TYR A 134 4.92 11.54 -12.86
C TYR A 134 5.45 11.05 -11.53
N THR A 135 5.31 11.83 -10.48
CA THR A 135 5.72 11.43 -9.12
C THR A 135 4.69 10.49 -8.54
N LEU A 136 5.12 9.29 -8.16
CA LEU A 136 4.26 8.25 -7.55
C LEU A 136 4.29 8.32 -6.02
N GLY A 137 5.33 8.91 -5.43
CA GLY A 137 5.43 9.13 -4.01
C GLY A 137 6.74 9.79 -3.60
N ILE A 138 6.69 10.52 -2.48
CA ILE A 138 7.84 11.00 -1.72
C ILE A 138 7.80 10.24 -0.39
N TRP A 139 8.80 9.44 -0.11
CA TRP A 139 8.84 8.53 1.01
C TRP A 139 9.96 8.84 2.00
N ALA A 140 9.58 8.96 3.27
CA ALA A 140 10.46 8.88 4.43
C ALA A 140 9.82 7.93 5.45
N SER A 141 10.60 7.01 6.02
CA SER A 141 10.10 6.08 7.06
C SER A 141 9.73 6.79 8.36
N GLY A 142 10.36 7.95 8.65
CA GLY A 142 9.99 8.87 9.73
C GLY A 142 9.25 10.10 9.22
N ASP A 143 8.94 11.02 10.11
CA ASP A 143 8.28 12.30 9.83
C ASP A 143 9.01 13.51 10.47
N GLY A 144 10.24 13.30 10.96
CA GLY A 144 10.98 14.34 11.67
C GLY A 144 11.78 15.31 10.78
N THR A 145 11.93 15.01 9.48
CA THR A 145 12.67 15.85 8.53
C THR A 145 11.78 16.34 7.41
N ILE A 146 11.09 15.45 6.77
CA ILE A 146 10.03 15.72 5.78
C ILE A 146 8.87 14.74 5.99
N HIS A 147 7.72 15.09 5.48
CA HIS A 147 6.54 14.25 5.54
C HIS A 147 6.41 13.42 4.25
N ARG A 148 6.11 12.10 4.41
CA ARG A 148 5.78 11.26 3.25
C ARG A 148 4.48 11.73 2.62
N THR A 149 4.41 11.69 1.29
CA THR A 149 3.28 12.30 0.62
C THR A 149 3.13 11.85 -0.83
N SER A 150 1.90 11.67 -1.27
CA SER A 150 1.54 11.73 -2.67
C SER A 150 1.66 13.16 -3.20
N VAL A 151 1.76 13.31 -4.51
CA VAL A 151 1.88 14.63 -5.16
C VAL A 151 0.63 14.90 -5.99
N PRO A 152 -0.14 15.94 -5.67
CA PRO A 152 -1.37 16.26 -6.38
C PRO A 152 -1.13 16.99 -7.71
N ALA A 153 -2.20 17.18 -8.47
CA ALA A 153 -2.29 18.08 -9.63
C ALA A 153 -1.29 17.79 -10.76
N GLN A 154 -0.92 16.53 -10.98
CA GLN A 154 0.00 16.13 -12.02
C GLN A 154 -0.66 15.80 -13.36
N GLY A 155 -2.00 15.89 -13.47
CA GLY A 155 -2.75 15.46 -14.65
C GLY A 155 -2.43 16.26 -15.92
N ASP A 156 -2.44 15.59 -17.08
CA ASP A 156 -2.33 16.15 -18.40
C ASP A 156 -3.07 15.31 -19.46
N ALA A 157 -2.77 15.50 -20.76
CA ALA A 157 -3.39 14.75 -21.83
C ALA A 157 -3.02 13.25 -21.82
N ASP A 158 -1.89 12.86 -21.24
CA ASP A 158 -1.41 11.48 -21.22
C ASP A 158 -1.99 10.69 -20.06
N GLY A 159 -2.12 11.31 -18.88
CA GLY A 159 -2.60 10.64 -17.68
C GLY A 159 -2.54 11.53 -16.45
N PHE A 160 -2.74 10.91 -15.32
CA PHE A 160 -2.67 11.53 -13.99
C PHE A 160 -2.27 10.51 -12.95
N VAL A 161 -1.88 10.97 -11.77
CA VAL A 161 -1.64 10.11 -10.60
C VAL A 161 -2.79 10.29 -9.63
N ALA A 162 -3.48 9.18 -9.34
CA ALA A 162 -4.48 9.11 -8.30
C ALA A 162 -3.80 8.55 -7.04
N ILE A 163 -3.40 9.42 -6.14
CA ILE A 163 -2.66 9.12 -4.91
C ILE A 163 -1.31 8.46 -5.22
N ASP A 164 -1.29 7.16 -5.48
CA ASP A 164 -0.13 6.28 -5.66
C ASP A 164 -0.11 5.56 -7.02
N THR A 165 -1.18 5.70 -7.80
CA THR A 165 -1.40 4.98 -9.05
C THR A 165 -1.39 5.94 -10.23
N PHE A 166 -0.47 5.74 -11.18
CA PHE A 166 -0.60 6.37 -12.49
C PHE A 166 -1.73 5.74 -13.27
N ILE A 167 -2.59 6.59 -13.85
CA ILE A 167 -3.73 6.19 -14.69
C ILE A 167 -3.63 6.92 -16.02
N ARG A 168 -3.60 6.16 -17.11
CA ARG A 168 -3.62 6.68 -18.48
C ARG A 168 -4.97 7.35 -18.77
N SER A 169 -4.94 8.52 -19.36
CA SER A 169 -6.16 9.19 -19.85
C SER A 169 -6.84 8.34 -20.93
N LYS A 170 -8.16 8.19 -20.87
CA LYS A 170 -8.94 7.37 -21.82
C LYS A 170 -8.72 7.75 -23.29
N LYS A 171 -8.39 9.03 -23.56
CA LYS A 171 -8.14 9.56 -24.90
C LYS A 171 -6.67 9.52 -25.31
N ALA A 172 -5.77 9.19 -24.38
CA ALA A 172 -4.35 9.09 -24.66
C ALA A 172 -4.03 7.84 -25.48
N ALA A 173 -2.97 7.92 -26.27
CA ALA A 173 -2.44 6.77 -26.99
C ALA A 173 -2.06 5.63 -26.01
N PRO A 174 -2.15 4.36 -26.43
CA PRO A 174 -1.71 3.23 -25.63
C PRO A 174 -0.25 3.36 -25.17
N LEU A 175 0.03 2.95 -23.94
CA LEU A 175 1.36 2.93 -23.34
C LEU A 175 1.87 1.49 -23.28
N ARG A 176 3.14 1.27 -23.67
CA ARG A 176 3.69 -0.07 -23.80
C ARG A 176 5.00 -0.28 -23.05
N SER A 177 5.76 0.79 -22.84
CA SER A 177 7.03 0.75 -22.14
C SER A 177 7.07 1.82 -21.05
N TYR A 178 7.89 1.60 -20.04
CA TYR A 178 8.06 2.58 -18.95
C TYR A 178 9.45 2.49 -18.33
N GLN A 179 9.84 3.54 -17.65
CA GLN A 179 11.01 3.63 -16.78
C GLN A 179 10.59 4.17 -15.42
N LEU A 180 11.32 3.78 -14.39
CA LEU A 180 11.25 4.41 -13.08
C LEU A 180 12.48 5.28 -12.86
N ARG A 181 12.28 6.36 -12.12
CA ARG A 181 13.33 7.22 -11.61
C ARG A 181 13.22 7.28 -10.09
N VAL A 182 14.33 7.03 -9.41
CA VAL A 182 14.40 7.16 -7.95
C VAL A 182 15.46 8.17 -7.61
N THR A 183 15.05 9.26 -6.98
CA THR A 183 15.95 10.28 -6.44
C THR A 183 16.12 10.04 -4.95
N LEU A 184 17.35 9.88 -4.52
CA LEU A 184 17.78 9.74 -3.13
C LEU A 184 18.18 11.10 -2.60
N TYR A 185 17.70 11.45 -1.41
CA TYR A 185 17.98 12.73 -0.78
C TYR A 185 18.55 12.57 0.62
N ARG A 186 19.40 13.50 1.01
CA ARG A 186 19.78 13.72 2.40
C ARG A 186 19.84 15.20 2.72
N THR A 187 19.58 15.56 3.95
CA THR A 187 19.80 16.94 4.43
C THR A 187 21.25 17.37 4.18
N ALA A 188 21.45 18.58 3.68
CA ALA A 188 22.77 19.11 3.40
C ALA A 188 23.66 19.07 4.65
N GLY A 189 24.89 18.56 4.49
CA GLY A 189 25.86 18.38 5.58
C GLY A 189 25.63 17.14 6.46
N SER A 190 24.55 16.38 6.26
CA SER A 190 24.33 15.11 6.97
C SER A 190 25.21 14.00 6.39
N PRO A 191 25.82 13.14 7.22
CA PRO A 191 26.50 11.93 6.76
C PRO A 191 25.52 10.78 6.44
N ALA A 192 24.25 10.89 6.84
CA ALA A 192 23.25 9.86 6.60
C ALA A 192 23.00 9.68 5.11
N THR A 193 22.70 8.46 4.69
CA THR A 193 22.33 8.14 3.31
C THR A 193 21.14 7.20 3.31
N PRO A 194 20.12 7.41 2.45
CA PRO A 194 19.07 6.42 2.25
C PRO A 194 19.64 5.22 1.51
N THR A 195 19.06 4.06 1.73
CA THR A 195 19.42 2.82 1.03
C THR A 195 18.17 2.20 0.45
N VAL A 196 18.11 2.09 -0.88
CA VAL A 196 17.00 1.43 -1.58
C VAL A 196 17.42 0.00 -1.92
N ARG A 197 16.72 -1.00 -1.34
CA ARG A 197 17.04 -2.42 -1.51
C ARG A 197 16.23 -3.07 -2.65
N PHE A 198 15.08 -2.48 -2.96
CA PHE A 198 14.18 -3.01 -3.97
C PHE A 198 13.39 -1.88 -4.61
N ILE A 199 13.21 -1.99 -5.91
CA ILE A 199 12.24 -1.22 -6.71
C ILE A 199 11.52 -2.21 -7.61
N GLY A 200 10.21 -2.09 -7.67
CA GLY A 200 9.34 -2.85 -8.57
C GLY A 200 8.20 -2.01 -9.09
N ALA A 201 7.57 -2.48 -10.16
CA ALA A 201 6.36 -1.85 -10.67
C ALA A 201 5.38 -2.91 -11.20
N MET A 202 4.14 -2.76 -10.82
CA MET A 202 3.01 -3.47 -11.38
C MET A 202 2.38 -2.60 -12.47
N THR A 203 2.20 -3.18 -13.66
CA THR A 203 1.39 -2.60 -14.74
C THR A 203 0.14 -3.42 -14.93
N SER A 204 -0.98 -2.76 -15.24
CA SER A 204 -2.23 -3.44 -15.53
C SER A 204 -3.04 -2.75 -16.62
N ALA A 205 -3.91 -3.55 -17.26
CA ALA A 205 -4.96 -3.08 -18.14
C ALA A 205 -6.31 -3.62 -17.65
N ALA A 206 -7.37 -2.90 -17.98
CA ALA A 206 -8.73 -3.34 -17.66
C ALA A 206 -9.03 -4.70 -18.31
N SER A 207 -9.77 -5.54 -17.61
CA SER A 207 -10.04 -6.90 -18.03
C SER A 207 -11.38 -7.40 -17.51
N ASP A 208 -11.95 -8.38 -18.19
CA ASP A 208 -13.11 -9.12 -17.70
C ASP A 208 -12.60 -10.27 -16.82
N PHE A 209 -13.12 -10.38 -15.62
CA PHE A 209 -12.77 -11.45 -14.68
C PHE A 209 -13.80 -12.59 -14.77
N ALA A 210 -13.31 -13.83 -14.75
CA ALA A 210 -14.16 -14.99 -14.57
C ALA A 210 -14.48 -15.16 -13.07
N ILE A 211 -15.67 -14.77 -12.66
CA ILE A 211 -16.15 -14.83 -11.28
C ILE A 211 -17.33 -15.78 -11.17
N PRO A 212 -17.31 -16.77 -10.25
CA PRO A 212 -16.17 -17.12 -9.40
C PRO A 212 -15.09 -17.88 -10.16
N SER A 213 -13.83 -17.69 -9.76
CA SER A 213 -12.76 -18.54 -10.24
C SER A 213 -12.89 -19.96 -9.67
N THR A 214 -12.40 -20.96 -10.43
CA THR A 214 -12.34 -22.34 -9.95
C THR A 214 -11.37 -22.44 -8.76
N PRO A 215 -11.79 -22.98 -7.59
CA PRO A 215 -10.89 -23.20 -6.48
C PRO A 215 -9.70 -24.08 -6.85
N ALA A 216 -8.51 -23.74 -6.39
CA ALA A 216 -7.32 -24.59 -6.54
C ALA A 216 -7.30 -25.76 -5.55
N GLY A 217 -8.28 -25.84 -4.65
CA GLY A 217 -8.46 -26.93 -3.69
C GLY A 217 -7.62 -26.79 -2.42
N VAL A 218 -7.14 -25.60 -2.14
CA VAL A 218 -6.38 -25.31 -0.91
C VAL A 218 -7.36 -25.20 0.26
N VAL A 219 -7.23 -26.11 1.24
CA VAL A 219 -7.98 -26.08 2.52
C VAL A 219 -6.98 -25.78 3.60
N ARG A 220 -6.84 -24.53 3.98
CA ARG A 220 -5.82 -24.09 4.94
C ARG A 220 -6.23 -22.75 5.58
N GLU A 221 -5.88 -22.60 6.85
CA GLU A 221 -6.02 -21.35 7.59
C GLU A 221 -4.72 -21.03 8.34
N LEU A 222 -4.25 -19.80 8.18
CA LEU A 222 -3.02 -19.30 8.82
C LEU A 222 -3.37 -18.70 10.18
N ALA A 223 -2.48 -18.87 11.16
CA ALA A 223 -2.63 -18.30 12.49
C ALA A 223 -2.25 -16.80 12.51
N VAL A 224 -2.90 -15.99 11.66
CA VAL A 224 -2.72 -14.54 11.64
C VAL A 224 -3.39 -13.94 12.87
N PRO A 225 -2.69 -13.13 13.70
CA PRO A 225 -3.30 -12.43 14.81
C PRO A 225 -4.48 -11.58 14.37
N GLN A 226 -5.50 -11.52 15.20
CA GLN A 226 -6.72 -10.76 14.96
C GLN A 226 -6.60 -9.39 15.61
N LEU A 227 -6.79 -8.32 14.83
CA LEU A 227 -6.79 -6.94 15.29
C LEU A 227 -8.00 -6.22 14.69
N SER A 228 -8.60 -5.32 15.48
CA SER A 228 -9.70 -4.47 15.06
C SER A 228 -9.22 -3.02 14.91
N GLN A 229 -9.57 -2.36 13.81
CA GLN A 229 -9.36 -0.92 13.68
C GLN A 229 -10.28 -0.11 14.62
N GLU A 230 -11.46 -0.63 14.91
CA GLU A 230 -12.50 0.09 15.65
C GLU A 230 -12.17 0.25 17.15
N VAL A 231 -11.32 -0.60 17.73
CA VAL A 231 -10.83 -0.41 19.11
C VAL A 231 -9.92 0.81 19.24
N HIS A 232 -9.35 1.29 18.11
CA HIS A 232 -8.52 2.50 18.04
C HIS A 232 -9.31 3.77 17.73
N ARG A 233 -10.62 3.71 17.81
CA ARG A 233 -11.50 4.83 17.52
C ARG A 233 -11.18 6.06 18.39
N GLY A 234 -10.90 7.19 17.71
CA GLY A 234 -10.51 8.43 18.38
C GLY A 234 -9.03 8.51 18.78
N HIS A 235 -8.22 7.46 18.56
CA HIS A 235 -6.78 7.54 18.74
C HIS A 235 -6.15 8.37 17.64
N PHE A 236 -5.24 9.28 18.01
CA PHE A 236 -4.47 10.08 17.05
C PHE A 236 -5.31 10.63 15.89
N PRO A 237 -6.31 11.49 16.14
CA PRO A 237 -7.23 11.96 15.10
C PRO A 237 -6.55 12.76 14.00
N ALA A 238 -5.29 13.17 14.18
CA ALA A 238 -4.46 13.80 13.15
C ALA A 238 -4.10 12.83 12.00
N TYR A 239 -4.21 11.52 12.23
CA TYR A 239 -3.94 10.49 11.24
C TYR A 239 -5.27 9.87 10.81
N ASP A 240 -5.94 10.47 9.82
CA ASP A 240 -7.18 9.99 9.21
C ASP A 240 -8.36 9.81 10.20
N ASN A 241 -8.52 10.75 11.12
CA ASN A 241 -9.55 10.77 12.17
C ASN A 241 -9.51 9.61 13.19
N GLY A 242 -8.51 8.73 13.13
CA GLY A 242 -8.33 7.61 14.04
C GLY A 242 -8.83 6.27 13.49
N GLY A 243 -9.01 5.29 14.36
CA GLY A 243 -9.21 3.89 14.03
C GLY A 243 -10.23 3.56 12.94
N GLU A 244 -11.32 4.30 12.84
CA GLU A 244 -12.39 4.06 11.85
C GLU A 244 -11.92 4.04 10.38
N ALA A 245 -10.76 4.67 10.07
CA ALA A 245 -10.19 4.71 8.72
C ALA A 245 -8.91 3.88 8.57
N TRP A 246 -8.51 3.11 9.59
CA TRP A 246 -7.21 2.44 9.66
C TRP A 246 -7.20 0.98 9.19
N CYS A 247 -8.08 0.61 8.26
CA CYS A 247 -8.11 -0.77 7.74
C CYS A 247 -6.77 -1.22 7.15
N SER A 248 -6.06 -0.33 6.44
CA SER A 248 -4.78 -0.64 5.80
C SER A 248 -3.65 -0.84 6.82
N PRO A 249 -3.34 0.11 7.73
CA PRO A 249 -2.32 -0.10 8.74
C PRO A 249 -2.63 -1.26 9.70
N THR A 250 -3.90 -1.48 10.08
CA THR A 250 -4.30 -2.62 10.92
C THR A 250 -4.03 -3.95 10.21
N SER A 251 -4.42 -4.07 8.93
CA SER A 251 -4.12 -5.26 8.13
C SER A 251 -2.62 -5.49 7.96
N THR A 252 -1.84 -4.42 7.77
CA THR A 252 -0.38 -4.50 7.68
C THR A 252 0.23 -4.96 9.02
N ALA A 253 -0.24 -4.43 10.15
CA ALA A 253 0.19 -4.85 11.48
C ALA A 253 -0.10 -6.33 11.74
N MET A 254 -1.30 -6.83 11.38
CA MET A 254 -1.63 -8.26 11.48
C MET A 254 -0.63 -9.15 10.74
N VAL A 255 -0.20 -8.74 9.53
CA VAL A 255 0.77 -9.51 8.74
C VAL A 255 2.17 -9.45 9.36
N LEU A 256 2.59 -8.30 9.88
CA LEU A 256 3.87 -8.16 10.57
C LEU A 256 3.90 -9.00 11.86
N ASP A 257 2.84 -8.98 12.64
CA ASP A 257 2.70 -9.79 13.86
C ASP A 257 2.66 -11.29 13.56
N TYR A 258 2.04 -11.69 12.43
CA TYR A 258 2.09 -13.07 11.95
C TYR A 258 3.54 -13.54 11.74
N TRP A 259 4.37 -12.73 11.08
CA TRP A 259 5.77 -13.05 10.85
C TRP A 259 6.58 -13.03 12.13
N LYS A 260 6.30 -12.09 13.04
CA LYS A 260 6.93 -12.04 14.38
C LYS A 260 6.65 -13.30 15.18
N ALA A 261 5.41 -13.77 15.18
CA ALA A 261 5.01 -15.02 15.84
C ALA A 261 5.68 -16.27 15.24
N ARG A 262 6.16 -16.20 14.00
CA ARG A 262 6.90 -17.27 13.30
C ARG A 262 8.42 -17.16 13.42
N GLY A 263 8.92 -16.31 14.31
CA GLY A 263 10.34 -16.20 14.64
C GLY A 263 11.10 -15.09 13.89
N PHE A 264 10.42 -14.28 13.05
CA PHE A 264 11.01 -13.10 12.43
C PHE A 264 10.89 -11.90 13.37
N ALA A 265 11.69 -11.87 14.43
CA ALA A 265 11.56 -10.96 15.57
C ALA A 265 11.57 -9.47 15.20
N ASN A 266 12.19 -9.12 14.06
CA ASN A 266 12.30 -7.74 13.58
C ASN A 266 11.16 -7.32 12.63
N SER A 267 10.13 -8.13 12.46
CA SER A 267 9.02 -7.85 11.53
C SER A 267 7.97 -6.88 12.10
N GLY A 268 8.37 -5.86 12.81
CA GLY A 268 7.45 -4.86 13.37
C GLY A 268 8.15 -3.94 14.36
N PRO A 269 7.44 -2.97 14.92
CA PRO A 269 8.02 -2.05 15.88
C PRO A 269 8.52 -2.77 17.13
N THR A 270 9.62 -2.26 17.69
CA THR A 270 10.19 -2.74 18.95
C THR A 270 9.37 -2.21 20.14
N VAL A 271 9.54 -2.85 21.31
CA VAL A 271 8.92 -2.36 22.56
C VAL A 271 9.31 -0.90 22.86
N ASP A 272 10.57 -0.55 22.62
CA ASP A 272 11.05 0.82 22.84
C ASP A 272 10.40 1.82 21.87
N GLN A 273 10.21 1.42 20.61
CA GLN A 273 9.51 2.26 19.62
C GLN A 273 8.04 2.47 20.02
N LEU A 274 7.37 1.44 20.49
CA LEU A 274 5.99 1.53 20.98
C LEU A 274 5.91 2.36 22.26
N ALA A 275 6.83 2.19 23.22
CA ALA A 275 6.88 2.96 24.45
C ALA A 275 7.14 4.45 24.22
N ALA A 276 7.89 4.80 23.18
CA ALA A 276 8.16 6.18 22.78
C ALA A 276 6.99 6.81 21.99
N PHE A 277 5.97 6.02 21.61
CA PHE A 277 4.84 6.49 20.85
C PHE A 277 3.75 7.05 21.76
N PRO A 278 3.55 8.37 21.79
CA PRO A 278 2.64 9.00 22.76
C PRO A 278 1.20 8.51 22.58
N GLY A 279 0.57 8.05 23.64
CA GLY A 279 -0.83 7.62 23.63
C GLY A 279 -1.08 6.17 23.23
N ALA A 280 -0.04 5.39 22.84
CA ALA A 280 -0.15 3.94 22.70
C ALA A 280 -0.30 3.30 24.10
N GLY A 281 -1.49 3.39 24.67
CA GLY A 281 -1.80 2.93 26.03
C GLY A 281 -2.62 1.63 26.07
N HIS A 282 -2.65 0.87 24.98
CA HIS A 282 -3.38 -0.39 24.86
C HIS A 282 -2.48 -1.47 24.26
N ASP A 283 -2.93 -2.73 24.33
CA ASP A 283 -2.10 -3.92 24.05
C ASP A 283 -1.65 -4.03 22.59
N ASP A 284 -2.30 -3.36 21.65
CA ASP A 284 -2.08 -3.39 20.20
C ASP A 284 -1.58 -2.05 19.61
N GLY A 285 -0.78 -1.33 20.36
CA GLY A 285 -0.16 -0.05 19.97
C GLY A 285 0.61 -0.07 18.65
N GLN A 286 0.94 -1.25 18.10
CA GLN A 286 1.51 -1.40 16.77
C GLN A 286 0.57 -0.93 15.65
N VAL A 287 -0.75 -0.91 15.87
CA VAL A 287 -1.72 -0.36 14.92
C VAL A 287 -1.62 1.16 14.87
N ASP A 288 -1.60 1.83 16.04
CA ASP A 288 -1.40 3.29 16.13
C ASP A 288 -0.06 3.71 15.54
N TYR A 289 0.99 2.94 15.82
CA TYR A 289 2.32 3.14 15.26
C TYR A 289 2.28 3.02 13.73
N ALA A 290 1.67 1.97 13.21
CA ALA A 290 1.53 1.78 11.77
C ALA A 290 0.76 2.93 11.12
N ALA A 291 -0.39 3.33 11.69
CA ALA A 291 -1.21 4.42 11.18
C ALA A 291 -0.42 5.73 11.01
N ARG A 292 0.42 6.09 12.01
CA ARG A 292 1.31 7.25 11.90
C ARG A 292 2.33 7.11 10.77
N TYR A 293 2.98 5.95 10.67
CA TYR A 293 4.12 5.77 9.77
C TYR A 293 3.76 5.30 8.35
N VAL A 294 2.46 5.13 8.05
CA VAL A 294 1.93 4.99 6.68
C VAL A 294 1.12 6.20 6.22
N TYR A 295 0.85 7.17 7.10
CA TYR A 295 0.01 8.33 6.81
C TYR A 295 0.59 9.17 5.67
N ASP A 296 -0.15 9.30 4.59
CA ASP A 296 0.15 10.17 3.45
C ASP A 296 -0.45 11.56 3.71
N TRP A 297 0.41 12.54 3.86
CA TRP A 297 0.02 13.88 4.30
C TRP A 297 -0.78 14.68 3.27
N ASN A 298 -0.58 14.46 1.97
CA ASN A 298 -1.41 15.11 0.94
C ASN A 298 -2.75 14.40 0.78
N TYR A 299 -2.74 13.08 0.76
CA TYR A 299 -3.96 12.27 0.70
C TYR A 299 -4.79 12.41 1.98
N GLN A 300 -4.17 12.75 3.10
CA GLN A 300 -4.76 12.80 4.44
C GLN A 300 -5.37 11.46 4.85
N GLY A 301 -4.68 10.37 4.56
CA GLY A 301 -5.17 9.02 4.81
C GLY A 301 -4.06 7.99 4.97
N ALA A 302 -4.40 6.90 5.63
CA ALA A 302 -3.51 5.77 5.91
C ALA A 302 -3.59 4.65 4.85
N GLY A 303 -4.38 4.84 3.79
CA GLY A 303 -4.69 3.83 2.77
C GLY A 303 -3.80 3.85 1.52
N ASN A 304 -2.73 4.66 1.46
CA ASN A 304 -1.76 4.65 0.36
C ASN A 304 -1.07 3.28 0.29
N TRP A 305 -1.21 2.58 -0.85
CA TRP A 305 -0.78 1.19 -0.96
C TRP A 305 0.74 1.00 -0.91
N PRO A 306 1.54 1.72 -1.72
CA PRO A 306 2.99 1.68 -1.61
C PRO A 306 3.52 2.07 -0.23
N ASP A 307 2.93 3.06 0.43
CA ASP A 307 3.38 3.51 1.74
C ASP A 307 3.22 2.42 2.81
N ASN A 308 2.12 1.65 2.76
CA ASN A 308 1.92 0.51 3.66
C ASN A 308 2.95 -0.60 3.41
N THR A 309 3.22 -0.95 2.16
CA THR A 309 4.22 -1.97 1.83
C THR A 309 5.66 -1.49 2.12
N ALA A 310 5.95 -0.21 1.88
CA ALA A 310 7.24 0.40 2.23
C ALA A 310 7.46 0.49 3.74
N TYR A 311 6.41 0.80 4.51
CA TYR A 311 6.43 0.75 5.96
C TYR A 311 6.78 -0.67 6.46
N ALA A 312 6.07 -1.69 5.96
CA ALA A 312 6.39 -3.07 6.32
C ALA A 312 7.83 -3.44 5.96
N ALA A 313 8.33 -3.01 4.80
CA ALA A 313 9.67 -3.25 4.34
C ALA A 313 10.74 -2.36 5.01
N SER A 314 10.36 -1.37 5.82
CA SER A 314 11.31 -0.57 6.61
C SER A 314 11.88 -1.34 7.80
N PHE A 315 11.24 -2.41 8.23
CA PHE A 315 11.75 -3.30 9.25
C PHE A 315 12.83 -4.22 8.68
N ALA A 316 13.85 -4.51 9.51
CA ALA A 316 15.02 -5.27 9.08
C ALA A 316 14.63 -6.70 8.64
N GLY A 317 15.05 -7.07 7.43
CA GLY A 317 14.77 -8.38 6.87
C GLY A 317 13.34 -8.56 6.31
N MET A 318 12.55 -7.48 6.22
CA MET A 318 11.21 -7.53 5.63
C MET A 318 11.20 -6.97 4.22
N ASN A 319 10.31 -7.50 3.39
CA ASN A 319 10.03 -7.06 2.03
C ASN A 319 8.55 -6.76 1.86
N GLY A 320 8.23 -5.81 0.99
CA GLY A 320 6.85 -5.49 0.67
C GLY A 320 6.72 -4.95 -0.75
N PHE A 321 5.63 -5.30 -1.43
CA PHE A 321 5.26 -4.70 -2.70
C PHE A 321 3.76 -4.82 -2.95
N VAL A 322 3.25 -3.94 -3.80
CA VAL A 322 1.87 -3.95 -4.29
C VAL A 322 1.80 -4.66 -5.62
N THR A 323 0.83 -5.56 -5.78
CA THR A 323 0.55 -6.18 -7.07
C THR A 323 -0.94 -6.44 -7.25
N ARG A 324 -1.30 -7.01 -8.40
CA ARG A 324 -2.65 -7.50 -8.72
C ARG A 324 -2.62 -8.99 -8.95
N LEU A 325 -3.46 -9.70 -8.21
CA LEU A 325 -3.75 -11.10 -8.50
C LEU A 325 -4.99 -11.16 -9.41
N ARG A 326 -5.01 -12.16 -10.29
CA ARG A 326 -6.02 -12.31 -11.33
C ARG A 326 -7.23 -13.14 -10.89
N SER A 327 -7.10 -13.84 -9.77
CA SER A 327 -8.16 -14.68 -9.19
C SER A 327 -7.83 -15.09 -7.76
N LEU A 328 -8.83 -15.57 -7.02
CA LEU A 328 -8.59 -16.22 -5.73
C LEU A 328 -7.74 -17.50 -5.87
N ALA A 329 -7.74 -18.16 -7.02
CA ALA A 329 -6.84 -19.31 -7.25
C ALA A 329 -5.35 -18.90 -7.22
N GLU A 330 -4.99 -17.66 -7.58
CA GLU A 330 -3.64 -17.14 -7.37
C GLU A 330 -3.38 -16.85 -5.88
N ALA A 331 -4.36 -16.30 -5.14
CA ALA A 331 -4.25 -16.11 -3.69
C ALA A 331 -4.08 -17.45 -2.95
N GLU A 332 -4.78 -18.49 -3.36
CA GLU A 332 -4.64 -19.84 -2.82
C GLU A 332 -3.21 -20.36 -2.92
N ARG A 333 -2.44 -19.96 -3.96
CA ARG A 333 -1.03 -20.36 -4.10
C ARG A 333 -0.15 -19.79 -3.00
N PHE A 334 -0.40 -18.55 -2.58
CA PHE A 334 0.32 -17.95 -1.45
C PHE A 334 -0.02 -18.69 -0.15
N ILE A 335 -1.30 -19.02 0.06
CA ILE A 335 -1.75 -19.73 1.27
C ILE A 335 -1.25 -21.18 1.30
N ALA A 336 -1.03 -21.81 0.14
CA ALA A 336 -0.59 -23.19 0.00
C ALA A 336 0.91 -23.40 0.27
N MET A 337 1.71 -22.33 0.35
CA MET A 337 3.15 -22.44 0.63
C MET A 337 3.42 -23.15 1.96
N ASP A 338 4.55 -23.84 2.07
CA ASP A 338 4.98 -24.48 3.33
C ASP A 338 5.15 -23.45 4.46
N ILE A 339 5.56 -22.23 4.09
CA ILE A 339 5.53 -21.04 4.95
C ILE A 339 4.52 -20.08 4.33
N PRO A 340 3.24 -20.22 4.71
CA PRO A 340 2.18 -19.48 4.02
C PRO A 340 2.25 -17.97 4.28
N ILE A 341 1.92 -17.18 3.25
CA ILE A 341 1.97 -15.73 3.24
C ILE A 341 0.53 -15.19 3.28
N PRO A 342 0.12 -14.48 4.33
CA PRO A 342 -1.15 -13.77 4.32
C PRO A 342 -1.09 -12.58 3.36
N LEU A 343 -2.20 -12.31 2.69
CA LEU A 343 -2.32 -11.23 1.72
C LEU A 343 -3.26 -10.15 2.24
N VAL A 344 -2.84 -8.90 2.17
CA VAL A 344 -3.73 -7.75 2.40
C VAL A 344 -4.43 -7.43 1.09
N ALA A 345 -5.72 -7.69 1.01
CA ALA A 345 -6.55 -7.48 -0.18
C ALA A 345 -7.35 -6.18 -0.08
N SER A 346 -7.41 -5.41 -1.16
CA SER A 346 -8.24 -4.20 -1.28
C SER A 346 -9.58 -4.53 -1.92
N ILE A 347 -10.69 -4.30 -1.21
CA ILE A 347 -12.05 -4.55 -1.69
C ILE A 347 -12.84 -3.26 -1.81
N ASN A 348 -13.82 -3.26 -2.75
CA ASN A 348 -14.76 -2.15 -2.93
C ASN A 348 -16.11 -2.69 -3.45
N GLY A 349 -17.19 -2.36 -2.78
CA GLY A 349 -18.53 -2.76 -3.19
C GLY A 349 -19.40 -3.24 -2.05
N LYS A 350 -20.39 -4.07 -2.40
CA LYS A 350 -21.32 -4.68 -1.44
C LYS A 350 -20.91 -6.12 -1.20
N LEU A 351 -20.49 -6.42 0.03
CA LEU A 351 -20.07 -7.76 0.45
C LEU A 351 -21.05 -8.29 1.50
N PRO A 352 -21.78 -9.41 1.23
CA PRO A 352 -22.60 -10.07 2.23
C PRO A 352 -21.77 -10.52 3.44
N GLY A 353 -22.28 -10.26 4.64
CA GLY A 353 -21.54 -10.55 5.89
C GLY A 353 -20.57 -9.45 6.34
N PHE A 354 -20.27 -8.46 5.51
CA PHE A 354 -19.49 -7.29 5.90
C PHE A 354 -20.30 -6.43 6.88
N LEU A 355 -19.68 -6.01 8.00
CA LEU A 355 -20.38 -5.33 9.08
C LEU A 355 -21.09 -4.05 8.61
N PHE A 356 -20.43 -3.24 7.80
CA PHE A 356 -20.97 -1.99 7.26
C PHE A 356 -21.77 -2.17 5.95
N LYS A 357 -22.01 -3.40 5.53
CA LYS A 357 -22.79 -3.80 4.33
C LYS A 357 -22.16 -3.37 2.99
N LYS A 358 -21.42 -2.29 2.92
CA LYS A 358 -20.77 -1.75 1.72
C LYS A 358 -19.54 -0.95 2.11
N THR A 359 -18.52 -0.99 1.26
CA THR A 359 -17.33 -0.14 1.36
C THR A 359 -17.07 0.59 0.04
N SER A 360 -16.45 1.79 0.12
CA SER A 360 -15.89 2.53 -1.02
C SER A 360 -14.39 2.28 -1.22
N GLY A 361 -13.78 1.48 -0.35
CA GLY A 361 -12.41 1.03 -0.33
C GLY A 361 -12.12 0.50 1.07
N HIS A 362 -11.67 -0.75 1.16
CA HIS A 362 -11.38 -1.40 2.44
C HIS A 362 -10.28 -2.43 2.25
N LEU A 363 -9.40 -2.55 3.23
CA LEU A 363 -8.33 -3.53 3.23
C LEU A 363 -8.53 -4.50 4.39
N LEU A 364 -8.33 -5.78 4.07
CA LEU A 364 -8.43 -6.89 5.00
C LEU A 364 -7.42 -7.99 4.63
N VAL A 365 -7.19 -8.93 5.54
CA VAL A 365 -6.20 -9.99 5.33
C VAL A 365 -6.87 -11.28 4.90
N ILE A 366 -6.54 -11.80 3.71
CA ILE A 366 -6.84 -13.19 3.33
C ILE A 366 -5.87 -14.08 4.11
N ARG A 367 -6.40 -14.91 5.00
CA ARG A 367 -5.62 -15.82 5.84
C ARG A 367 -5.86 -17.30 5.56
N GLY A 368 -6.82 -17.63 4.70
CA GLY A 368 -7.11 -19.02 4.40
C GLY A 368 -8.29 -19.25 3.49
N PHE A 369 -8.57 -20.53 3.26
CA PHE A 369 -9.70 -21.00 2.46
C PHE A 369 -10.35 -22.23 3.13
N THR A 370 -11.68 -22.29 3.06
CA THR A 370 -12.47 -23.44 3.54
C THR A 370 -12.46 -24.57 2.53
N ALA A 371 -12.99 -25.73 2.91
CA ALA A 371 -13.16 -26.88 2.01
C ALA A 371 -14.09 -26.59 0.81
N THR A 372 -14.99 -25.61 0.94
CA THR A 372 -15.85 -25.13 -0.14
C THR A 372 -15.22 -24.06 -1.01
N GLY A 373 -14.00 -23.60 -0.66
CA GLY A 373 -13.27 -22.56 -1.36
C GLY A 373 -13.65 -21.14 -0.93
N ASP A 374 -14.46 -20.98 0.12
CA ASP A 374 -14.80 -19.69 0.70
C ASP A 374 -13.58 -19.06 1.39
N VAL A 375 -13.55 -17.74 1.42
CA VAL A 375 -12.34 -16.99 1.85
C VAL A 375 -12.39 -16.75 3.35
N ILE A 376 -11.41 -17.27 4.07
CA ILE A 376 -11.20 -16.96 5.49
C ILE A 376 -10.33 -15.71 5.57
N THR A 377 -10.85 -14.68 6.25
CA THR A 377 -10.18 -13.39 6.39
C THR A 377 -10.00 -13.01 7.85
N ASN A 378 -9.06 -12.08 8.11
CA ASN A 378 -9.18 -11.16 9.22
C ASN A 378 -9.64 -9.82 8.65
N ASP A 379 -10.84 -9.40 9.04
CA ASP A 379 -11.43 -8.12 8.66
C ASP A 379 -11.27 -7.15 9.84
N PRO A 380 -10.50 -6.07 9.70
CA PRO A 380 -10.29 -5.13 10.80
C PRO A 380 -11.52 -4.27 11.11
N ALA A 381 -12.52 -4.19 10.22
CA ALA A 381 -13.74 -3.39 10.40
C ALA A 381 -14.77 -4.12 11.27
N VAL A 382 -14.36 -4.50 12.47
CA VAL A 382 -15.18 -5.14 13.51
C VAL A 382 -14.96 -4.43 14.84
N PHE A 383 -15.87 -4.59 15.82
CA PHE A 383 -15.81 -3.85 17.07
C PHE A 383 -14.89 -4.47 18.14
N ALA A 384 -14.41 -5.68 17.93
CA ALA A 384 -13.47 -6.35 18.84
C ALA A 384 -12.50 -7.23 18.04
N ASP A 385 -11.27 -7.37 18.52
CA ASP A 385 -10.24 -8.20 17.87
C ASP A 385 -10.71 -9.63 17.65
N ALA A 386 -11.37 -10.21 18.65
CA ALA A 386 -11.88 -11.58 18.58
C ALA A 386 -12.88 -11.83 17.43
N ASP A 387 -13.51 -10.78 16.92
CA ASP A 387 -14.50 -10.85 15.83
C ASP A 387 -13.87 -10.68 14.44
N ALA A 388 -12.57 -10.35 14.36
CA ALA A 388 -11.91 -10.06 13.08
C ALA A 388 -11.88 -11.25 12.11
N ARG A 389 -11.95 -12.49 12.62
CA ARG A 389 -12.03 -13.67 11.77
C ARG A 389 -13.41 -13.79 11.13
N VAL A 390 -13.50 -13.50 9.83
CA VAL A 390 -14.75 -13.60 9.06
C VAL A 390 -14.56 -14.54 7.86
N VAL A 391 -15.61 -15.28 7.50
CA VAL A 391 -15.63 -16.11 6.29
C VAL A 391 -16.61 -15.50 5.30
N TYR A 392 -16.11 -15.20 4.11
CA TYR A 392 -16.89 -14.64 3.02
C TYR A 392 -17.06 -15.66 1.90
N GLY A 393 -18.25 -15.71 1.31
CA GLY A 393 -18.51 -16.53 0.13
C GLY A 393 -17.60 -16.14 -1.04
N ARG A 394 -16.96 -17.15 -1.69
CA ARG A 394 -15.95 -16.96 -2.74
C ARG A 394 -16.41 -16.00 -3.84
N ALA A 395 -17.60 -16.20 -4.41
CA ALA A 395 -18.09 -15.40 -5.53
C ALA A 395 -18.33 -13.93 -5.15
N ASP A 396 -18.90 -13.68 -3.97
CA ASP A 396 -19.16 -12.33 -3.49
C ASP A 396 -17.87 -11.60 -3.16
N PHE A 397 -16.91 -12.30 -2.52
CA PHE A 397 -15.60 -11.73 -2.21
C PHE A 397 -14.80 -11.40 -3.48
N GLU A 398 -14.69 -12.36 -4.41
CA GLU A 398 -14.00 -12.17 -5.68
C GLU A 398 -14.59 -10.99 -6.48
N LYS A 399 -15.91 -10.85 -6.46
CA LYS A 399 -16.57 -9.74 -7.13
C LYS A 399 -16.16 -8.38 -6.58
N VAL A 400 -16.23 -8.16 -5.26
CA VAL A 400 -15.87 -6.88 -4.65
C VAL A 400 -14.37 -6.61 -4.68
N TRP A 401 -13.54 -7.64 -4.78
CA TRP A 401 -12.11 -7.54 -4.90
C TRP A 401 -11.67 -7.30 -6.35
N LEU A 402 -12.06 -8.17 -7.29
CA LEU A 402 -11.62 -8.06 -8.68
C LEU A 402 -12.34 -6.94 -9.45
N GLU A 403 -13.66 -6.81 -9.33
CA GLU A 403 -14.39 -5.71 -9.95
C GLU A 403 -14.16 -4.37 -9.22
N GLY A 404 -13.92 -4.41 -7.92
CA GLY A 404 -13.77 -3.22 -7.09
C GLY A 404 -12.38 -2.59 -7.15
N SER A 405 -11.33 -3.39 -7.07
CA SER A 405 -9.93 -2.92 -7.07
C SER A 405 -9.04 -3.59 -8.11
N ALA A 406 -9.64 -4.41 -9.01
CA ALA A 406 -8.92 -5.21 -10.01
C ALA A 406 -7.84 -6.13 -9.39
N GLY A 407 -8.11 -6.69 -8.20
CA GLY A 407 -7.25 -7.68 -7.58
C GLY A 407 -6.02 -7.15 -6.83
N ILE A 408 -6.02 -5.89 -6.38
CA ILE A 408 -4.92 -5.32 -5.59
C ILE A 408 -4.70 -6.14 -4.32
N VAL A 409 -3.41 -6.43 -4.08
CA VAL A 409 -2.92 -7.02 -2.82
C VAL A 409 -1.57 -6.41 -2.41
N TYR A 410 -1.31 -6.44 -1.11
CA TYR A 410 0.04 -6.29 -0.56
C TYR A 410 0.63 -7.66 -0.34
N VAL A 411 1.86 -7.85 -0.81
CA VAL A 411 2.67 -9.03 -0.52
C VAL A 411 3.77 -8.59 0.43
N ILE A 412 3.69 -9.03 1.69
CA ILE A 412 4.62 -8.67 2.78
C ILE A 412 5.23 -9.96 3.33
N TYR A 413 6.55 -10.08 3.24
CA TYR A 413 7.25 -11.32 3.59
C TYR A 413 8.69 -11.04 4.03
N PRO A 414 9.27 -11.90 4.90
CA PRO A 414 10.66 -11.75 5.32
C PRO A 414 11.65 -12.31 4.29
N ASP A 415 12.91 -11.90 4.41
CA ASP A 415 14.02 -12.46 3.65
C ASP A 415 14.09 -13.99 3.82
N GLY A 416 14.43 -14.68 2.74
CA GLY A 416 14.54 -16.14 2.73
C GLY A 416 13.21 -16.89 2.58
N VAL A 417 12.07 -16.22 2.67
CA VAL A 417 10.76 -16.83 2.39
C VAL A 417 10.49 -16.77 0.89
N PRO A 418 10.37 -17.92 0.20
CA PRO A 418 10.11 -17.93 -1.24
C PRO A 418 8.67 -17.53 -1.54
N LEU A 419 8.48 -16.80 -2.62
CA LEU A 419 7.16 -16.56 -3.20
C LEU A 419 6.71 -17.78 -4.03
N PRO A 420 5.39 -18.02 -4.18
CA PRO A 420 4.92 -19.08 -5.06
C PRO A 420 5.34 -18.80 -6.51
N ALA A 421 5.50 -19.86 -7.30
CA ALA A 421 5.78 -19.72 -8.72
C ALA A 421 4.62 -19.02 -9.43
N ASN A 422 4.94 -18.05 -10.29
CA ASN A 422 3.95 -17.43 -11.17
C ASN A 422 3.34 -18.46 -12.12
N VAL A 423 2.08 -18.23 -12.52
CA VAL A 423 1.39 -19.02 -13.53
C VAL A 423 1.04 -18.16 -14.73
N GLY A 424 1.16 -18.74 -15.91
CA GLY A 424 0.87 -18.05 -17.16
C GLY A 424 2.05 -17.24 -17.70
N PRO A 425 1.87 -16.59 -18.85
CA PRO A 425 2.95 -15.97 -19.61
C PRO A 425 3.43 -14.64 -19.03
N ASN A 426 2.65 -13.99 -18.18
CA ASN A 426 2.93 -12.69 -17.62
C ASN A 426 3.06 -12.79 -16.10
N PRO A 427 4.29 -12.85 -15.56
CA PRO A 427 4.52 -12.79 -14.12
C PRO A 427 3.86 -11.53 -13.51
N ASN A 428 3.11 -11.71 -12.42
CA ASN A 428 2.45 -10.60 -11.72
C ASN A 428 2.87 -10.46 -10.25
N TRP A 429 3.95 -11.16 -9.84
CA TRP A 429 4.67 -10.95 -8.58
C TRP A 429 6.15 -11.35 -8.64
#